data_7ddf190d8da211ac2e252ca0c8d995b9
#
_entry.id   7ddf190d8da211ac2e252ca0c8d995b9
#
_cell.length_a   1.000
_cell.length_b   1.000
_cell.length_c   1.000
_cell.angle_alpha   90.00
_cell.angle_beta   90.00
_cell.angle_gamma   90.00
#
_symmetry.space_group_name_H-M   'P 1'
#
loop_
_entity.id
_entity.type
_entity.pdbx_description
1 polymer ?
#
loop_
_entity_poly.entity_id
_entity_poly.type
_entity_poly.pdbx_seq_one_letter_code
_entity_poly.pdbx_strand_id
1 'polypeptide(L)'
;MTYQEANSISIKDYLESLGILPVVDKLYYGMYHSPLRQDDTPSFKVDYGVNLWCDFGTGEGGSLIDLVMKQYGCNAYGAISRLEQDYYSANTFSFQGKNIPEKNPAREERKRPASPVEIRSIQPLQHPALTNYLKSRGIAPEVAADHVQEMYYRVNGKP
;
A
#
# COMPACT_ATOMS: atom_id res chain seq x y z
N MET A 1 14.34 5.15 -18.25
CA MET A 1 13.53 4.36 -17.28
C MET A 1 12.17 4.06 -17.88
N THR A 2 11.69 2.83 -17.77
CA THR A 2 10.34 2.44 -18.21
C THR A 2 9.28 2.78 -17.14
N TYR A 3 8.00 2.78 -17.51
CA TYR A 3 6.89 2.98 -16.57
C TYR A 3 6.90 1.96 -15.42
N GLN A 4 7.20 0.69 -15.74
CA GLN A 4 7.26 -0.37 -14.73
C GLN A 4 8.45 -0.19 -13.78
N GLU A 5 9.61 0.17 -14.29
CA GLU A 5 10.80 0.46 -13.47
C GLU A 5 10.53 1.65 -12.53
N ALA A 6 9.93 2.73 -13.03
CA ALA A 6 9.57 3.88 -12.22
C ALA A 6 8.60 3.53 -11.08
N ASN A 7 7.57 2.74 -11.34
CA ASN A 7 6.62 2.30 -10.31
C ASN A 7 7.17 1.20 -9.39
N SER A 8 8.31 0.59 -9.71
CA SER A 8 8.98 -0.34 -8.79
C SER A 8 9.81 0.35 -7.72
N ILE A 9 10.09 1.64 -7.88
CA ILE A 9 10.73 2.46 -6.85
C ILE A 9 9.78 2.58 -5.65
N SER A 10 10.30 2.35 -4.44
CA SER A 10 9.50 2.44 -3.22
C SER A 10 9.05 3.89 -2.98
N ILE A 11 7.75 4.11 -2.79
CA ILE A 11 7.20 5.42 -2.41
C ILE A 11 7.80 5.87 -1.06
N LYS A 12 8.03 4.93 -0.14
CA LYS A 12 8.69 5.22 1.14
C LYS A 12 10.07 5.82 0.90
N ASP A 13 10.92 5.15 0.12
CA ASP A 13 12.29 5.59 -0.14
C ASP A 13 12.32 6.92 -0.90
N TYR A 14 11.37 7.11 -1.82
CA TYR A 14 11.20 8.37 -2.52
C TYR A 14 10.86 9.53 -1.57
N LEU A 15 9.90 9.35 -0.66
CA LEU A 15 9.53 10.37 0.34
C LEU A 15 10.70 10.64 1.30
N GLU A 16 11.40 9.60 1.75
CA GLU A 16 12.59 9.74 2.59
C GLU A 16 13.70 10.54 1.89
N SER A 17 13.91 10.34 0.59
CA SER A 17 14.87 11.12 -0.20
C SER A 17 14.55 12.61 -0.28
N LEU A 18 13.27 12.96 -0.15
CA LEU A 18 12.79 14.34 -0.06
C LEU A 18 12.78 14.89 1.39
N GLY A 19 13.25 14.10 2.36
CA GLY A 19 13.22 14.46 3.78
C GLY A 19 11.84 14.36 4.42
N ILE A 20 10.87 13.71 3.76
CA ILE A 20 9.52 13.50 4.26
C ILE A 20 9.46 12.16 4.98
N LEU A 21 9.46 12.21 6.31
CA LEU A 21 9.43 11.03 7.16
C LEU A 21 8.01 10.71 7.62
N PRO A 22 7.70 9.42 7.87
CA PRO A 22 6.39 9.04 8.38
C PRO A 22 6.22 9.50 9.84
N VAL A 23 5.04 10.03 10.17
CA VAL A 23 4.64 10.33 11.55
C VAL A 23 4.31 9.03 12.30
N VAL A 24 3.72 8.07 11.58
CA VAL A 24 3.49 6.70 12.06
C VAL A 24 4.08 5.74 11.06
N ASP A 25 5.05 4.92 11.49
CA ASP A 25 5.66 3.88 10.66
C ASP A 25 5.28 2.50 11.21
N LYS A 26 4.62 1.70 10.38
CA LYS A 26 4.22 0.32 10.66
C LYS A 26 4.86 -0.62 9.64
N LEU A 27 4.86 -1.91 9.95
CA LEU A 27 5.47 -2.93 9.07
C LEU A 27 4.94 -2.90 7.63
N TYR A 28 3.64 -2.56 7.45
CA TYR A 28 2.96 -2.64 6.16
C TYR A 28 2.55 -1.28 5.60
N TYR A 29 2.59 -0.21 6.39
CA TYR A 29 2.21 1.12 5.93
C TYR A 29 2.83 2.24 6.78
N GLY A 30 2.95 3.41 6.19
CA GLY A 30 3.26 4.66 6.89
C GLY A 30 2.14 5.69 6.76
N MET A 31 2.00 6.52 7.81
CA MET A 31 1.17 7.73 7.76
C MET A 31 2.06 8.94 7.76
N TYR A 32 1.83 9.83 6.81
CA TYR A 32 2.61 11.04 6.58
C TYR A 32 1.70 12.27 6.62
N HIS A 33 2.29 13.44 6.81
CA HIS A 33 1.65 14.68 6.36
C HIS A 33 1.65 14.69 4.83
N SER A 34 0.58 15.19 4.21
CA SER A 34 0.46 15.17 2.76
C SER A 34 1.59 15.97 2.09
N PRO A 35 2.35 15.38 1.15
CA PRO A 35 3.36 16.10 0.37
C PRO A 35 2.73 16.99 -0.73
N LEU A 36 1.42 16.88 -0.94
CA LEU A 36 0.69 17.54 -2.03
C LEU A 36 -0.01 18.84 -1.59
N ARG A 37 -0.14 19.03 -0.28
CA ARG A 37 -0.84 20.17 0.33
C ARG A 37 -0.31 20.44 1.74
N GLN A 38 -0.65 21.60 2.29
CA GLN A 38 -0.45 21.84 3.72
C GLN A 38 -1.38 20.92 4.51
N ASP A 39 -0.82 20.16 5.44
CA ASP A 39 -1.52 19.12 6.21
C ASP A 39 -1.07 19.19 7.67
N ASP A 40 -2.01 19.52 8.56
CA ASP A 40 -1.71 19.61 10.00
C ASP A 40 -1.91 18.28 10.73
N THR A 41 -2.59 17.33 10.06
CA THR A 41 -2.89 16.01 10.61
C THR A 41 -2.42 14.93 9.63
N PRO A 42 -1.66 13.90 10.08
CA PRO A 42 -1.18 12.86 9.17
C PRO A 42 -2.35 12.14 8.47
N SER A 43 -2.56 12.46 7.21
CA SER A 43 -3.68 11.93 6.41
C SER A 43 -3.25 11.26 5.11
N PHE A 44 -1.95 11.27 4.82
CA PHE A 44 -1.39 10.63 3.65
C PHE A 44 -0.83 9.25 4.02
N LYS A 45 -1.51 8.20 3.56
CA LYS A 45 -1.11 6.80 3.80
C LYS A 45 -0.29 6.28 2.63
N VAL A 46 0.82 5.61 2.92
CA VAL A 46 1.56 4.80 1.95
C VAL A 46 1.48 3.34 2.38
N ASP A 47 0.97 2.48 1.52
CA ASP A 47 0.97 1.04 1.70
C ASP A 47 2.25 0.45 1.09
N TYR A 48 3.10 -0.11 1.96
CA TYR A 48 4.41 -0.62 1.56
C TYR A 48 4.34 -1.98 0.83
N GLY A 49 3.25 -2.71 1.04
CA GLY A 49 3.08 -4.03 0.43
C GLY A 49 2.73 -3.97 -1.05
N VAL A 50 1.85 -3.03 -1.41
CA VAL A 50 1.39 -2.83 -2.79
C VAL A 50 2.04 -1.61 -3.47
N ASN A 51 2.83 -0.82 -2.71
CA ASN A 51 3.50 0.40 -3.18
C ASN A 51 2.53 1.43 -3.78
N LEU A 52 1.44 1.71 -3.05
CA LEU A 52 0.42 2.68 -3.41
C LEU A 52 0.24 3.69 -2.27
N TRP A 53 -0.21 4.89 -2.63
CA TRP A 53 -0.56 5.93 -1.66
C TRP A 53 -2.05 6.30 -1.74
N CYS A 54 -2.54 6.86 -0.64
CA CYS A 54 -3.89 7.44 -0.55
C CYS A 54 -3.85 8.64 0.39
N ASP A 55 -4.32 9.79 -0.07
CA ASP A 55 -4.56 10.99 0.75
C ASP A 55 -6.01 11.02 1.19
N PHE A 56 -6.26 10.73 2.45
CA PHE A 56 -7.62 10.74 3.03
C PHE A 56 -8.23 12.14 3.10
N GLY A 57 -7.41 13.20 3.04
CA GLY A 57 -7.91 14.57 3.04
C GLY A 57 -8.54 14.98 1.71
N THR A 58 -8.04 14.45 0.59
CA THR A 58 -8.57 14.73 -0.75
C THR A 58 -9.36 13.57 -1.34
N GLY A 59 -9.22 12.36 -0.78
CA GLY A 59 -9.78 11.13 -1.34
C GLY A 59 -9.04 10.61 -2.57
N GLU A 60 -7.85 11.16 -2.87
CA GLU A 60 -7.05 10.78 -4.02
C GLU A 60 -6.01 9.73 -3.65
N GLY A 61 -5.55 8.98 -4.65
CA GLY A 61 -4.53 7.95 -4.46
C GLY A 61 -3.92 7.51 -5.79
N GLY A 62 -2.87 6.69 -5.72
CA GLY A 62 -2.23 6.20 -6.92
C GLY A 62 -0.87 5.55 -6.68
N SER A 63 -0.11 5.43 -7.76
CA SER A 63 1.25 4.93 -7.83
C SER A 63 2.29 6.04 -7.55
N LEU A 64 3.57 5.68 -7.56
CA LEU A 64 4.64 6.68 -7.46
C LEU A 64 4.58 7.71 -8.59
N ILE A 65 4.31 7.26 -9.82
CA ILE A 65 4.22 8.18 -10.97
C ILE A 65 3.08 9.19 -10.75
N ASP A 66 1.91 8.74 -10.25
CA ASP A 66 0.78 9.62 -9.96
C ASP A 66 1.14 10.66 -8.88
N LEU A 67 1.90 10.25 -7.86
CA LEU A 67 2.39 11.15 -6.83
C LEU A 67 3.29 12.24 -7.43
N VAL A 68 4.28 11.86 -8.24
CA VAL A 68 5.21 12.79 -8.86
C VAL A 68 4.50 13.72 -9.85
N MET A 69 3.56 13.21 -10.63
CA MET A 69 2.74 14.02 -11.53
C MET A 69 1.99 15.12 -10.78
N LYS A 70 1.38 14.79 -9.64
CA LYS A 70 0.65 15.76 -8.81
C LYS A 70 1.59 16.74 -8.12
N GLN A 71 2.71 16.26 -7.58
CA GLN A 71 3.67 17.08 -6.85
C GLN A 71 4.32 18.17 -7.74
N TYR A 72 4.56 17.84 -9.01
CA TYR A 72 5.24 18.74 -9.95
C TYR A 72 4.35 19.30 -11.06
N GLY A 73 3.06 18.95 -11.09
CA GLY A 73 2.14 19.42 -12.12
C GLY A 73 2.54 18.98 -13.53
N CYS A 74 3.14 17.79 -13.68
CA CYS A 74 3.65 17.29 -14.95
C CYS A 74 2.86 16.07 -15.45
N ASN A 75 3.08 15.66 -16.70
CA ASN A 75 2.53 14.44 -17.24
C ASN A 75 3.40 13.21 -16.86
N ALA A 76 2.95 12.00 -17.19
CA ALA A 76 3.64 10.75 -16.87
C ALA A 76 5.08 10.69 -17.41
N TYR A 77 5.30 11.21 -18.62
CA TYR A 77 6.64 11.27 -19.21
C TYR A 77 7.57 12.19 -18.39
N GLY A 78 7.08 13.37 -18.00
CA GLY A 78 7.81 14.30 -17.15
C GLY A 78 8.12 13.73 -15.77
N ALA A 79 7.17 12.98 -15.18
CA ALA A 79 7.36 12.31 -13.91
C ALA A 79 8.44 11.22 -13.97
N ILE A 80 8.41 10.39 -15.02
CA ILE A 80 9.42 9.35 -15.24
C ILE A 80 10.81 9.95 -15.48
N SER A 81 10.91 11.00 -16.30
CA SER A 81 12.18 11.67 -16.56
C SER A 81 12.78 12.28 -15.29
N ARG A 82 11.94 12.79 -14.40
CA ARG A 82 12.38 13.36 -13.13
C ARG A 82 12.86 12.27 -12.17
N LEU A 83 12.09 11.20 -12.01
CA LEU A 83 12.50 10.03 -11.23
C LEU A 83 13.81 9.44 -11.73
N GLU A 84 13.99 9.40 -13.04
CA GLU A 84 15.26 8.96 -13.66
C GLU A 84 16.43 9.86 -13.28
N GLN A 85 16.25 11.17 -13.37
CA GLN A 85 17.27 12.16 -12.98
C GLN A 85 17.63 12.02 -11.50
N ASP A 86 16.65 11.95 -10.62
CA ASP A 86 16.85 11.84 -9.17
C ASP A 86 17.53 10.52 -8.81
N TYR A 87 17.12 9.41 -9.45
CA TYR A 87 17.71 8.08 -9.24
C TYR A 87 19.17 8.02 -9.70
N TYR A 88 19.51 8.57 -10.87
CA TYR A 88 20.89 8.59 -11.36
C TYR A 88 21.74 9.58 -10.56
N SER A 89 21.20 10.71 -10.14
CA SER A 89 21.92 11.68 -9.31
C SER A 89 22.26 11.10 -7.93
N ALA A 90 21.33 10.37 -7.32
CA ALA A 90 21.56 9.68 -6.04
C ALA A 90 22.64 8.58 -6.18
N ASN A 91 22.64 7.85 -7.30
CA ASN A 91 23.64 6.80 -7.55
C ASN A 91 25.03 7.34 -7.91
N THR A 92 25.14 8.57 -8.45
CA THR A 92 26.45 9.20 -8.73
C THR A 92 27.13 9.71 -7.47
N PHE A 93 26.41 10.04 -6.41
CA PHE A 93 26.99 10.39 -5.11
C PHE A 93 27.37 9.20 -4.22
N SER A 94 26.96 7.99 -4.56
CA SER A 94 27.24 6.77 -3.79
C SER A 94 28.52 6.03 -4.22
N PHE A 95 29.46 6.66 -4.92
CA PHE A 95 30.77 6.04 -5.21
C PHE A 95 31.79 6.17 -4.06
N GLN A 96 31.32 6.15 -2.82
CA GLN A 96 32.15 5.83 -1.66
C GLN A 96 31.54 4.66 -0.89
N GLY A 97 31.88 3.46 -1.35
CA GLY A 97 32.09 2.27 -0.54
C GLY A 97 30.93 1.85 0.37
N LYS A 98 29.76 1.50 -0.18
CA LYS A 98 28.93 0.46 0.45
C LYS A 98 28.47 -0.51 -0.63
N ASN A 99 28.89 -1.77 -0.43
CA ASN A 99 28.56 -2.91 -1.24
C ASN A 99 27.07 -2.88 -1.61
N ILE A 100 26.79 -2.83 -2.91
CA ILE A 100 25.49 -3.24 -3.44
C ILE A 100 25.34 -4.69 -2.99
N PRO A 101 24.34 -5.06 -2.19
CA PRO A 101 24.07 -6.47 -2.00
C PRO A 101 23.67 -6.99 -3.37
N GLU A 102 24.54 -7.82 -3.97
CA GLU A 102 24.20 -8.65 -5.11
C GLU A 102 22.79 -9.18 -4.89
N LYS A 103 21.97 -9.02 -5.93
CA LYS A 103 20.62 -9.57 -6.03
C LYS A 103 20.71 -11.04 -5.62
N ASN A 104 20.44 -11.31 -4.35
CA ASN A 104 20.49 -12.66 -3.80
C ASN A 104 19.33 -13.42 -4.46
N PRO A 105 19.60 -14.41 -5.35
CA PRO A 105 18.54 -15.16 -6.02
C PRO A 105 17.77 -16.08 -5.08
N ALA A 106 18.15 -16.11 -3.83
CA ALA A 106 17.44 -16.75 -2.74
C ALA A 106 16.83 -15.67 -1.83
N ARG A 107 15.84 -14.91 -2.34
CA ARG A 107 14.83 -14.37 -1.45
C ARG A 107 14.05 -15.59 -0.97
N GLU A 108 14.62 -16.25 0.04
CA GLU A 108 13.83 -17.16 0.86
C GLU A 108 12.49 -16.48 1.10
N GLU A 109 11.42 -17.12 0.68
CA GLU A 109 10.07 -16.79 1.10
C GLU A 109 10.13 -16.64 2.61
N ARG A 110 10.29 -15.41 3.10
CA ARG A 110 10.05 -15.13 4.50
C ARG A 110 8.63 -15.58 4.72
N LYS A 111 8.49 -16.78 5.27
CA LYS A 111 7.22 -17.33 5.72
C LYS A 111 6.54 -16.20 6.44
N ARG A 112 5.45 -15.68 5.83
CA ARG A 112 4.59 -14.69 6.48
C ARG A 112 4.38 -15.22 7.89
N PRO A 113 4.59 -14.42 8.95
CA PRO A 113 4.29 -14.92 10.28
C PRO A 113 2.88 -15.47 10.21
N ALA A 114 2.71 -16.70 10.67
CA ALA A 114 1.45 -17.41 10.59
C ALA A 114 0.36 -16.44 11.04
N SER A 115 -0.61 -16.15 10.16
CA SER A 115 -1.70 -15.25 10.50
C SER A 115 -2.30 -15.75 11.81
N PRO A 116 -2.46 -14.90 12.83
CA PRO A 116 -3.09 -15.33 14.09
C PRO A 116 -4.55 -15.77 13.89
N VAL A 117 -5.04 -15.68 12.66
CA VAL A 117 -6.38 -16.03 12.21
C VAL A 117 -6.35 -17.44 11.59
N GLU A 118 -6.98 -18.39 12.25
CA GLU A 118 -7.21 -19.73 11.72
C GLU A 118 -8.63 -19.81 11.17
N ILE A 119 -8.76 -19.97 9.87
CA ILE A 119 -10.06 -20.23 9.22
C ILE A 119 -10.50 -21.64 9.57
N ARG A 120 -11.66 -21.79 10.21
CA ARG A 120 -12.23 -23.08 10.61
C ARG A 120 -13.14 -23.69 9.56
N SER A 121 -14.05 -22.90 9.05
CA SER A 121 -14.98 -23.34 8.01
C SER A 121 -15.46 -22.17 7.17
N ILE A 122 -15.80 -22.48 5.93
CA ILE A 122 -16.48 -21.58 5.00
C ILE A 122 -17.75 -22.32 4.59
N GLN A 123 -18.90 -21.66 4.70
CA GLN A 123 -20.19 -22.26 4.37
C GLN A 123 -21.14 -21.22 3.76
N PRO A 124 -22.23 -21.66 3.11
CA PRO A 124 -23.22 -20.76 2.56
C PRO A 124 -23.80 -19.81 3.60
N LEU A 125 -24.23 -18.62 3.17
CA LEU A 125 -24.82 -17.59 4.03
C LEU A 125 -26.12 -18.07 4.66
N GLN A 126 -26.10 -18.34 5.97
CA GLN A 126 -27.26 -18.85 6.72
C GLN A 126 -27.44 -18.22 8.11
N HIS A 127 -26.37 -17.60 8.64
CA HIS A 127 -26.39 -17.04 9.99
C HIS A 127 -27.37 -15.86 10.11
N PRO A 128 -28.35 -15.92 11.07
CA PRO A 128 -29.37 -14.88 11.17
C PRO A 128 -28.84 -13.44 11.34
N ALA A 129 -27.75 -13.26 12.07
CA ALA A 129 -27.18 -11.93 12.27
C ALA A 129 -26.65 -11.33 10.95
N LEU A 130 -26.03 -12.16 10.09
CA LEU A 130 -25.51 -11.72 8.80
C LEU A 130 -26.64 -11.43 7.81
N THR A 131 -27.66 -12.28 7.76
CA THR A 131 -28.83 -12.07 6.90
C THR A 131 -29.64 -10.84 7.32
N ASN A 132 -29.81 -10.60 8.63
CA ASN A 132 -30.45 -9.40 9.14
C ASN A 132 -29.66 -8.14 8.85
N TYR A 133 -28.32 -8.20 8.93
CA TYR A 133 -27.45 -7.10 8.54
C TYR A 133 -27.63 -6.74 7.06
N LEU A 134 -27.64 -7.73 6.16
CA LEU A 134 -27.88 -7.50 4.74
C LEU A 134 -29.24 -6.86 4.47
N LYS A 135 -30.31 -7.36 5.13
CA LYS A 135 -31.65 -6.76 5.03
C LYS A 135 -31.66 -5.31 5.51
N SER A 136 -30.96 -4.98 6.58
CA SER A 136 -30.87 -3.61 7.09
C SER A 136 -30.15 -2.65 6.10
N ARG A 137 -29.33 -3.20 5.21
CA ARG A 137 -28.65 -2.49 4.14
C ARG A 137 -29.41 -2.46 2.82
N GLY A 138 -30.64 -3.01 2.78
CA GLY A 138 -31.46 -3.10 1.58
C GLY A 138 -30.98 -4.18 0.58
N ILE A 139 -30.16 -5.12 1.02
CA ILE A 139 -29.65 -6.22 0.19
C ILE A 139 -30.51 -7.46 0.47
N ALA A 140 -31.15 -8.00 -0.57
CA ALA A 140 -31.91 -9.24 -0.45
C ALA A 140 -30.93 -10.41 -0.18
N PRO A 141 -31.12 -11.19 0.90
CA PRO A 141 -30.24 -12.31 1.25
C PRO A 141 -30.11 -13.35 0.13
N GLU A 142 -31.15 -13.56 -0.66
CA GLU A 142 -31.19 -14.47 -1.80
C GLU A 142 -30.17 -14.06 -2.87
N VAL A 143 -30.07 -12.75 -3.16
CA VAL A 143 -29.09 -12.20 -4.11
C VAL A 143 -27.67 -12.27 -3.53
N ALA A 144 -27.53 -12.03 -2.23
CA ALA A 144 -26.25 -12.10 -1.56
C ALA A 144 -25.71 -13.54 -1.49
N ALA A 145 -26.56 -14.54 -1.35
CA ALA A 145 -26.16 -15.94 -1.19
C ALA A 145 -25.33 -16.47 -2.39
N ASP A 146 -25.53 -15.92 -3.58
CA ASP A 146 -24.77 -16.29 -4.78
C ASP A 146 -23.36 -15.66 -4.82
N HIS A 147 -23.10 -14.64 -3.99
CA HIS A 147 -21.89 -13.85 -4.05
C HIS A 147 -21.05 -13.85 -2.77
N VAL A 148 -21.62 -14.24 -1.63
CA VAL A 148 -20.96 -14.24 -0.33
C VAL A 148 -21.10 -15.54 0.39
N GLN A 149 -20.11 -15.85 1.25
CA GLN A 149 -20.09 -17.04 2.10
C GLN A 149 -19.79 -16.63 3.54
N GLU A 150 -20.23 -17.41 4.50
CA GLU A 150 -19.87 -17.25 5.90
C GLU A 150 -18.51 -17.86 6.18
N MET A 151 -17.66 -17.10 6.85
CA MET A 151 -16.35 -17.57 7.28
C MET A 151 -16.30 -17.60 8.81
N TYR A 152 -16.02 -18.77 9.36
CA TYR A 152 -15.76 -18.95 10.78
C TYR A 152 -14.27 -19.05 11.01
N TYR A 153 -13.74 -18.20 11.91
CA TYR A 153 -12.32 -18.14 12.19
C TYR A 153 -12.03 -17.99 13.68
N ARG A 154 -10.83 -18.33 14.09
CA ARG A 154 -10.29 -18.05 15.41
C ARG A 154 -9.18 -17.02 15.33
N VAL A 155 -9.11 -16.14 16.32
CA VAL A 155 -8.00 -15.21 16.49
C VAL A 155 -7.27 -15.59 17.79
N ASN A 156 -5.99 -15.93 17.70
CA ASN A 156 -5.16 -16.32 18.85
C ASN A 156 -5.82 -17.42 19.71
N GLY A 157 -6.45 -18.42 19.08
CA GLY A 157 -7.09 -19.53 19.78
C GLY A 157 -8.43 -19.22 20.47
N LYS A 158 -8.93 -17.98 20.37
CA LYS A 158 -10.27 -17.59 20.87
C LYS A 158 -11.28 -17.56 19.71
N PRO A 159 -12.55 -18.01 19.95
CA PRO A 159 -13.61 -17.95 18.93
C PRO A 159 -14.00 -16.52 18.63
#